data_d83371141d3613af11641b7ada1eb62d
#
_entry.id   d83371141d3613af11641b7ada1eb62d
#
_cell.length_a   1.000
_cell.length_b   1.000
_cell.length_c   1.000
_cell.angle_alpha   90.00
_cell.angle_beta   90.00
_cell.angle_gamma   90.00
#
_symmetry.space_group_name_H-M   'P 1'
#
loop_
_entity.id
_entity.type
_entity.pdbx_description
1 polymer ?
#
loop_
_entity_poly.entity_id
_entity_poly.type
_entity_poly.pdbx_seq_one_letter_code
_entity_poly.pdbx_strand_id
1 'polypeptide(L)'
;MLNTCQMVYHHKNCLNTKRPYAKPCRLCIDACPHQAISEYREIDGKRCTECGVCMAVCPSDGMVDRNADLLHQYIEETDGDIILNCPEASSLGFEISCLGIIDHDLWLTLIQLAKERKITIHTGKCVECPDKKACALSVKIFKEVHEDWPDHPPILIKVSPDQPVGDASTSSNVKQASLSKTKATEKKGWRKKGWEKLENILPGLTADEAYSIPRTRELLVRQMSARSQDKIPLPALQVKDACTSCGVCVAICPQAALTKKEDGDELSIIYEPYKCVRCRRCVNICNPKALDFAKKKLSHRHFTGKILLHKGSPKHCVRCGKQVFDNTEPPLCIACASSHSDSIISPKTEKHG
;
A
#
# COMPACT_ATOMS: atom_id res chain seq x y z
N MET A 1 -2.58 -0.65 33.93
CA MET A 1 -1.70 0.40 33.36
C MET A 1 -2.29 0.77 32.01
N LEU A 2 -2.55 2.06 31.77
CA LEU A 2 -3.01 2.52 30.47
C LEU A 2 -1.85 2.35 29.45
N ASN A 3 -2.14 1.72 28.31
CA ASN A 3 -1.17 1.62 27.23
C ASN A 3 -0.99 3.02 26.64
N THR A 4 0.19 3.62 26.84
CA THR A 4 0.53 4.97 26.34
C THR A 4 0.98 4.97 24.90
N CYS A 5 1.14 3.80 24.28
CA CYS A 5 1.58 3.66 22.90
C CYS A 5 0.60 4.32 21.90
N GLN A 6 1.13 5.11 20.96
CA GLN A 6 0.36 5.82 19.94
C GLN A 6 -0.08 4.88 18.81
N MET A 7 0.60 3.75 18.64
CA MET A 7 0.24 2.75 17.64
C MET A 7 -1.06 2.03 17.99
N VAL A 8 -1.96 1.90 17.01
CA VAL A 8 -3.28 1.28 17.17
C VAL A 8 -3.54 0.25 16.10
N TYR A 9 -4.11 -0.89 16.49
CA TYR A 9 -4.62 -1.89 15.53
C TYR A 9 -6.06 -1.60 15.15
N HIS A 10 -6.28 -1.37 13.86
CA HIS A 10 -7.59 -1.21 13.24
C HIS A 10 -8.06 -2.53 12.63
N HIS A 11 -8.76 -3.32 13.42
CA HIS A 11 -9.26 -4.63 13.04
C HIS A 11 -10.03 -4.63 11.70
N LYS A 12 -10.94 -3.69 11.48
CA LYS A 12 -11.76 -3.58 10.26
C LYS A 12 -10.93 -3.38 8.98
N ASN A 13 -9.75 -2.77 9.09
CA ASN A 13 -8.88 -2.51 7.94
C ASN A 13 -7.91 -3.65 7.67
N CYS A 14 -7.69 -4.54 8.63
CA CYS A 14 -6.76 -5.66 8.45
C CYS A 14 -7.20 -6.61 7.34
N LEU A 15 -6.29 -6.97 6.44
CA LEU A 15 -6.57 -7.88 5.33
C LEU A 15 -7.10 -9.24 5.79
N ASN A 16 -6.65 -9.71 6.96
CA ASN A 16 -7.09 -11.01 7.50
C ASN A 16 -8.53 -10.99 7.99
N THR A 17 -9.01 -9.82 8.40
CA THR A 17 -10.39 -9.62 8.85
C THR A 17 -11.33 -9.34 7.68
N LYS A 18 -10.88 -8.54 6.71
CA LYS A 18 -11.68 -8.20 5.53
C LYS A 18 -12.08 -9.43 4.73
N ARG A 19 -11.13 -10.32 4.47
CA ARG A 19 -11.37 -11.61 3.82
C ARG A 19 -10.37 -12.64 4.32
N PRO A 20 -10.83 -13.73 4.94
CA PRO A 20 -9.97 -14.85 5.34
C PRO A 20 -9.20 -15.41 4.15
N TYR A 21 -7.97 -15.83 4.38
CA TYR A 21 -7.11 -16.43 3.38
C TYR A 21 -6.20 -17.48 4.02
N ALA A 22 -5.92 -18.57 3.32
CA ALA A 22 -5.15 -19.70 3.84
C ALA A 22 -3.76 -19.32 4.37
N LYS A 23 -3.13 -18.30 3.75
CA LYS A 23 -1.89 -17.71 4.26
C LYS A 23 -2.18 -16.34 4.86
N PRO A 24 -2.33 -16.22 6.19
CA PRO A 24 -2.63 -14.95 6.81
C PRO A 24 -1.49 -13.95 6.60
N CYS A 25 -1.84 -12.67 6.46
CA CYS A 25 -0.87 -11.59 6.41
C CYS A 25 -0.18 -11.43 7.77
N ARG A 26 1.14 -11.34 7.77
CA ARG A 26 1.99 -11.20 8.99
C ARG A 26 2.92 -9.99 8.90
N LEU A 27 2.81 -9.15 7.87
CA LEU A 27 3.77 -8.08 7.57
C LEU A 27 4.11 -7.20 8.78
N CYS A 28 3.11 -6.78 9.55
CA CYS A 28 3.34 -5.94 10.74
C CYS A 28 4.06 -6.69 11.87
N ILE A 29 3.83 -7.99 12.02
CA ILE A 29 4.47 -8.83 13.03
C ILE A 29 5.94 -9.06 12.64
N ASP A 30 6.16 -9.48 11.39
CA ASP A 30 7.47 -9.89 10.90
C ASP A 30 8.42 -8.69 10.71
N ALA A 31 7.88 -7.50 10.46
CA ALA A 31 8.67 -6.27 10.33
C ALA A 31 9.03 -5.62 11.67
N CYS A 32 8.35 -5.96 12.77
CA CYS A 32 8.58 -5.31 14.05
C CYS A 32 9.97 -5.65 14.63
N PRO A 33 10.93 -4.68 14.73
CA PRO A 33 12.27 -4.96 15.21
C PRO A 33 12.31 -5.37 16.69
N HIS A 34 11.29 -4.97 17.45
CA HIS A 34 11.18 -5.22 18.88
C HIS A 34 10.25 -6.38 19.24
N GLN A 35 9.67 -7.06 18.23
CA GLN A 35 8.68 -8.14 18.42
C GLN A 35 7.55 -7.71 19.39
N ALA A 36 7.12 -6.46 19.28
CA ALA A 36 6.11 -5.86 20.16
C ALA A 36 4.66 -6.20 19.71
N ILE A 37 4.47 -6.94 18.62
CA ILE A 37 3.15 -7.24 18.04
C ILE A 37 2.91 -8.75 18.12
N SER A 38 1.85 -9.15 18.81
CA SER A 38 1.45 -10.56 18.96
C SER A 38 0.81 -11.12 17.68
N GLU A 39 0.61 -12.44 17.64
CA GLU A 39 -0.14 -13.12 16.55
C GLU A 39 -1.58 -12.58 16.41
N TYR A 40 -2.15 -12.08 17.48
CA TYR A 40 -3.48 -11.45 17.52
C TYR A 40 -3.44 -9.94 17.22
N ARG A 41 -2.26 -9.37 16.90
CA ARG A 41 -1.99 -7.94 16.64
C ARG A 41 -2.19 -7.06 17.87
N GLU A 42 -2.12 -7.64 19.07
CA GLU A 42 -2.01 -6.88 20.29
C GLU A 42 -0.61 -6.25 20.38
N ILE A 43 -0.55 -5.00 20.79
CA ILE A 43 0.69 -4.22 20.85
C ILE A 43 1.16 -4.16 22.30
N ASP A 44 2.34 -4.69 22.58
CA ASP A 44 3.01 -4.53 23.86
C ASP A 44 3.65 -3.13 23.95
N GLY A 45 2.97 -2.22 24.64
CA GLY A 45 3.43 -0.83 24.78
C GLY A 45 4.74 -0.66 25.54
N LYS A 46 5.25 -1.69 26.26
CA LYS A 46 6.57 -1.64 26.91
C LYS A 46 7.71 -1.92 25.92
N ARG A 47 7.41 -2.70 24.88
CA ARG A 47 8.38 -3.09 23.84
C ARG A 47 8.29 -2.20 22.61
N CYS A 48 7.15 -1.54 22.41
CA CYS A 48 6.91 -0.69 21.24
C CYS A 48 7.66 0.63 21.39
N THR A 49 8.55 0.93 20.43
CA THR A 49 9.30 2.20 20.33
C THR A 49 8.60 3.23 19.44
N GLU A 50 7.40 2.91 18.94
CA GLU A 50 6.63 3.76 18.02
C GLU A 50 7.34 4.11 16.70
N CYS A 51 8.32 3.30 16.27
CA CYS A 51 9.09 3.53 15.05
C CYS A 51 8.25 3.54 13.76
N GLY A 52 6.97 3.17 13.81
CA GLY A 52 6.03 3.25 12.70
C GLY A 52 6.19 2.22 11.58
N VAL A 53 7.21 1.35 11.61
CA VAL A 53 7.47 0.37 10.54
C VAL A 53 6.28 -0.56 10.27
N CYS A 54 5.55 -0.95 11.30
CA CYS A 54 4.35 -1.79 11.16
C CYS A 54 3.22 -1.09 10.40
N MET A 55 3.15 0.24 10.46
CA MET A 55 2.26 1.05 9.65
C MET A 55 2.75 1.11 8.20
N ALA A 56 4.04 1.39 7.98
CA ALA A 56 4.62 1.50 6.64
C ALA A 56 4.52 0.20 5.82
N VAL A 57 4.63 -0.96 6.47
CA VAL A 57 4.46 -2.25 5.77
C VAL A 57 3.00 -2.70 5.68
N CYS A 58 2.08 -2.07 6.39
CA CYS A 58 0.67 -2.46 6.37
C CYS A 58 -0.02 -1.92 5.12
N PRO A 59 -0.42 -2.78 4.18
CA PRO A 59 -0.94 -2.30 2.90
C PRO A 59 -2.37 -1.76 2.99
N SER A 60 -3.02 -1.77 4.17
CA SER A 60 -4.45 -1.48 4.29
C SER A 60 -4.81 -0.69 5.56
N ASP A 61 -3.88 0.03 6.16
CA ASP A 61 -4.07 0.78 7.41
C ASP A 61 -4.64 -0.06 8.57
N GLY A 62 -4.27 -1.34 8.63
CA GLY A 62 -4.57 -2.19 9.78
C GLY A 62 -3.73 -1.81 11.02
N MET A 63 -2.58 -1.19 10.82
CA MET A 63 -1.77 -0.55 11.84
C MET A 63 -1.70 0.94 11.54
N VAL A 64 -1.98 1.79 12.52
CA VAL A 64 -1.96 3.25 12.38
C VAL A 64 -1.34 3.90 13.59
N ASP A 65 -0.62 4.98 13.37
CA ASP A 65 -0.22 5.93 14.39
C ASP A 65 -1.35 6.95 14.59
N ARG A 66 -1.68 7.29 15.82
CA ARG A 66 -2.67 8.31 16.13
C ARG A 66 -2.30 9.70 15.60
N ASN A 67 -1.01 9.95 15.40
CA ASN A 67 -0.48 11.22 14.88
C ASN A 67 -0.14 11.20 13.39
N ALA A 68 -0.34 10.07 12.70
CA ALA A 68 -0.03 9.95 11.26
C ALA A 68 -0.74 11.02 10.41
N ASP A 69 -1.95 11.43 10.80
CA ASP A 69 -2.69 12.48 10.11
C ASP A 69 -1.97 13.84 10.17
N LEU A 70 -1.19 14.11 11.23
CA LEU A 70 -0.42 15.36 11.38
C LEU A 70 0.72 15.45 10.36
N LEU A 71 1.39 14.34 10.05
CA LEU A 71 2.41 14.30 9.00
C LEU A 71 1.80 14.61 7.63
N HIS A 72 0.66 13.99 7.33
CA HIS A 72 -0.02 14.24 6.05
C HIS A 72 -0.49 15.68 5.94
N GLN A 73 -1.05 16.23 7.03
CA GLN A 73 -1.45 17.64 7.09
C GLN A 73 -0.25 18.57 6.89
N TYR A 74 0.86 18.31 7.56
CA TYR A 74 2.10 19.10 7.38
C TYR A 74 2.56 19.11 5.93
N ILE A 75 2.60 17.95 5.28
CA ILE A 75 3.00 17.84 3.87
C ILE A 75 2.06 18.62 2.94
N GLU A 76 0.75 18.62 3.22
CA GLU A 76 -0.24 19.31 2.40
C GLU A 76 -0.29 20.83 2.62
N GLU A 77 -0.11 21.27 3.87
CA GLU A 77 -0.25 22.68 4.26
C GLU A 77 1.06 23.48 4.16
N THR A 78 2.21 22.81 3.98
CA THR A 78 3.49 23.49 3.82
C THR A 78 3.63 24.02 2.41
N ASP A 79 3.76 25.35 2.24
CA ASP A 79 3.98 25.99 0.95
C ASP A 79 5.45 26.04 0.54
N GLY A 80 6.37 25.88 1.50
CA GLY A 80 7.82 25.92 1.30
C GLY A 80 8.49 24.56 1.24
N ASP A 81 9.76 24.54 1.57
CA ASP A 81 10.55 23.32 1.66
C ASP A 81 10.01 22.39 2.74
N ILE A 82 10.00 21.10 2.46
CA ILE A 82 9.58 20.06 3.43
C ILE A 82 10.82 19.58 4.16
N ILE A 83 10.80 19.74 5.48
CA ILE A 83 11.87 19.30 6.35
C ILE A 83 11.29 18.32 7.37
N LEU A 84 11.71 17.05 7.28
CA LEU A 84 11.36 16.00 8.24
C LEU A 84 12.58 15.71 9.11
N ASN A 85 12.37 15.49 10.39
CA ASN A 85 13.44 15.05 11.27
C ASN A 85 13.09 13.92 12.21
N CYS A 86 14.06 13.02 12.36
CA CYS A 86 14.06 12.00 13.39
C CYS A 86 14.31 12.66 14.77
N PRO A 87 13.75 12.17 15.89
CA PRO A 87 14.02 12.69 17.23
C PRO A 87 15.52 12.73 17.60
N GLU A 88 16.28 11.79 17.05
CA GLU A 88 17.74 11.71 17.25
C GLU A 88 18.53 12.71 16.39
N ALA A 89 17.86 13.51 15.56
CA ALA A 89 18.47 14.54 14.74
C ALA A 89 18.32 15.89 15.41
N SER A 90 19.43 16.61 15.64
CA SER A 90 19.42 17.98 16.14
C SER A 90 19.11 18.97 15.02
N SER A 91 17.89 18.99 14.49
CA SER A 91 17.52 19.82 13.36
C SER A 91 16.12 20.41 13.53
N LEU A 92 15.84 21.50 12.81
CA LEU A 92 14.51 22.09 12.74
C LEU A 92 13.71 21.41 11.63
N GLY A 93 12.42 21.18 11.88
CA GLY A 93 11.52 20.57 10.91
C GLY A 93 10.35 19.85 11.60
N PHE A 94 9.55 19.15 10.82
CA PHE A 94 8.48 18.32 11.35
C PHE A 94 9.08 17.02 11.90
N GLU A 95 8.90 16.77 13.19
CA GLU A 95 9.40 15.57 13.83
C GLU A 95 8.54 14.35 13.48
N ILE A 96 9.17 13.34 12.89
CA ILE A 96 8.61 12.00 12.65
C ILE A 96 9.21 11.03 13.66
N SER A 97 8.45 10.04 14.10
CA SER A 97 8.93 9.06 15.10
C SER A 97 10.19 8.29 14.64
N CYS A 98 10.25 7.93 13.38
CA CYS A 98 11.41 7.32 12.70
C CYS A 98 11.20 7.40 11.19
N LEU A 99 12.28 7.32 10.41
CA LEU A 99 12.19 7.16 8.95
C LEU A 99 11.37 5.91 8.56
N GLY A 100 11.31 4.92 9.45
CA GLY A 100 10.50 3.71 9.30
C GLY A 100 9.00 3.91 9.10
N ILE A 101 8.46 5.12 9.37
CA ILE A 101 7.04 5.45 9.14
C ILE A 101 6.73 5.66 7.65
N ILE A 102 7.74 5.97 6.83
CA ILE A 102 7.54 6.34 5.42
C ILE A 102 7.39 5.06 4.59
N ASP A 103 6.18 4.86 4.10
CA ASP A 103 5.83 3.75 3.21
C ASP A 103 6.11 4.06 1.74
N HIS A 104 5.82 3.10 0.87
CA HIS A 104 6.02 3.22 -0.58
C HIS A 104 5.24 4.39 -1.20
N ASP A 105 3.98 4.58 -0.82
CA ASP A 105 3.12 5.60 -1.43
C ASP A 105 3.50 7.01 -0.94
N LEU A 106 3.97 7.11 0.31
CA LEU A 106 4.50 8.36 0.85
C LEU A 106 5.84 8.73 0.21
N TRP A 107 6.73 7.75 -0.06
CA TRP A 107 7.96 7.99 -0.84
C TRP A 107 7.64 8.51 -2.24
N LEU A 108 6.67 7.91 -2.94
CA LEU A 108 6.23 8.40 -4.26
C LEU A 108 5.70 9.84 -4.17
N THR A 109 4.94 10.15 -3.14
CA THR A 109 4.40 11.50 -2.89
C THR A 109 5.52 12.51 -2.68
N LEU A 110 6.49 12.19 -1.81
CA LEU A 110 7.63 13.07 -1.53
C LEU A 110 8.49 13.30 -2.78
N ILE A 111 8.76 12.25 -3.56
CA ILE A 111 9.50 12.37 -4.82
C ILE A 111 8.75 13.27 -5.82
N GLN A 112 7.42 13.13 -5.91
CA GLN A 112 6.64 13.98 -6.80
C GLN A 112 6.68 15.46 -6.37
N LEU A 113 6.58 15.71 -5.06
CA LEU A 113 6.69 17.05 -4.49
C LEU A 113 8.10 17.64 -4.67
N ALA A 114 9.14 16.81 -4.69
CA ALA A 114 10.52 17.25 -4.89
C ALA A 114 10.77 17.95 -6.24
N LYS A 115 9.83 17.85 -7.19
CA LYS A 115 9.87 18.60 -8.45
C LYS A 115 9.69 20.11 -8.28
N GLU A 116 9.02 20.54 -7.23
CA GLU A 116 8.64 21.94 -7.00
C GLU A 116 9.25 22.53 -5.74
N ARG A 117 9.63 21.69 -4.79
CA ARG A 117 10.15 22.12 -3.49
C ARG A 117 11.25 21.19 -3.00
N LYS A 118 12.18 21.73 -2.26
CA LYS A 118 13.25 20.93 -1.66
C LYS A 118 12.71 20.08 -0.53
N ILE A 119 13.11 18.81 -0.52
CA ILE A 119 12.76 17.88 0.56
C ILE A 119 14.05 17.45 1.25
N THR A 120 14.10 17.67 2.55
CA THR A 120 15.23 17.27 3.38
C THR A 120 14.74 16.43 4.55
N ILE A 121 15.39 15.30 4.77
CA ILE A 121 15.11 14.41 5.90
C ILE A 121 16.38 14.33 6.73
N HIS A 122 16.29 14.78 7.98
CA HIS A 122 17.39 14.71 8.92
C HIS A 122 17.24 13.44 9.78
N THR A 123 18.28 12.63 9.81
CA THR A 123 18.34 11.43 10.62
C THR A 123 19.45 11.53 11.64
N GLY A 124 19.30 10.88 12.79
CA GLY A 124 20.38 10.65 13.73
C GLY A 124 21.32 9.53 13.31
N LYS A 125 22.11 9.02 14.22
CA LYS A 125 23.01 7.89 14.02
C LYS A 125 22.23 6.57 13.93
N CYS A 126 21.53 6.33 12.81
CA CYS A 126 20.66 5.17 12.63
C CYS A 126 21.38 3.82 12.83
N VAL A 127 22.70 3.75 12.64
CA VAL A 127 23.50 2.52 12.83
C VAL A 127 23.51 2.09 14.30
N GLU A 128 23.50 3.05 15.23
CA GLU A 128 23.52 2.83 16.69
C GLU A 128 22.11 2.80 17.28
N CYS A 129 21.10 3.21 16.51
CA CYS A 129 19.72 3.33 16.94
C CYS A 129 19.07 1.95 17.19
N PRO A 130 18.26 1.78 18.24
CA PRO A 130 17.44 0.58 18.46
C PRO A 130 16.53 0.26 17.27
N ASP A 131 16.04 1.29 16.57
CA ASP A 131 15.14 1.17 15.41
C ASP A 131 15.85 1.07 14.05
N LYS A 132 17.15 0.77 14.03
CA LYS A 132 17.95 0.69 12.79
C LYS A 132 17.34 -0.18 11.71
N LYS A 133 16.64 -1.28 12.08
CA LYS A 133 15.98 -2.16 11.11
C LYS A 133 14.79 -1.48 10.43
N ALA A 134 14.02 -0.66 11.18
CA ALA A 134 12.90 0.10 10.63
C ALA A 134 13.40 1.16 9.64
N CYS A 135 14.43 1.93 10.03
CA CYS A 135 15.07 2.90 9.15
C CYS A 135 15.64 2.24 7.88
N ALA A 136 16.36 1.13 8.02
CA ALA A 136 16.94 0.41 6.89
C ALA A 136 15.88 -0.10 5.90
N LEU A 137 14.72 -0.56 6.40
CA LEU A 137 13.61 -0.99 5.55
C LEU A 137 13.04 0.17 4.73
N SER A 138 12.83 1.34 5.35
CA SER A 138 12.34 2.52 4.64
C SER A 138 13.35 3.01 3.58
N VAL A 139 14.64 3.02 3.89
CA VAL A 139 15.70 3.35 2.92
C VAL A 139 15.72 2.34 1.76
N LYS A 140 15.48 1.06 2.03
CA LYS A 140 15.36 0.04 0.98
C LYS A 140 14.17 0.35 0.06
N ILE A 141 13.00 0.63 0.63
CA ILE A 141 11.81 1.02 -0.14
C ILE A 141 12.09 2.27 -0.99
N PHE A 142 12.74 3.28 -0.41
CA PHE A 142 13.15 4.48 -1.15
C PHE A 142 14.03 4.14 -2.36
N LYS A 143 15.04 3.29 -2.19
CA LYS A 143 15.92 2.87 -3.29
C LYS A 143 15.15 2.16 -4.40
N GLU A 144 14.24 1.25 -4.05
CA GLU A 144 13.40 0.54 -5.02
C GLU A 144 12.52 1.53 -5.83
N VAL A 145 11.92 2.51 -5.15
CA VAL A 145 11.13 3.57 -5.80
C VAL A 145 12.00 4.45 -6.69
N HIS A 146 13.20 4.79 -6.23
CA HIS A 146 14.17 5.60 -6.96
C HIS A 146 14.64 4.90 -8.24
N GLU A 147 14.97 3.61 -8.18
CA GLU A 147 15.38 2.81 -9.34
C GLU A 147 14.27 2.76 -10.40
N ASP A 148 13.01 2.68 -9.98
CA ASP A 148 11.86 2.69 -10.88
C ASP A 148 11.57 4.07 -11.49
N TRP A 149 12.13 5.14 -10.90
CA TRP A 149 11.91 6.53 -11.32
C TRP A 149 13.21 7.35 -11.36
N PRO A 150 14.16 7.01 -12.22
CA PRO A 150 15.50 7.60 -12.22
C PRO A 150 15.53 9.10 -12.52
N ASP A 151 14.57 9.63 -13.27
CA ASP A 151 14.51 11.04 -13.70
C ASP A 151 13.90 11.99 -12.66
N HIS A 152 13.69 11.54 -11.42
CA HIS A 152 13.10 12.39 -10.40
C HIS A 152 14.16 13.26 -9.69
N PRO A 153 13.74 14.42 -9.12
CA PRO A 153 14.62 15.24 -8.29
C PRO A 153 15.06 14.50 -7.02
N PRO A 154 16.26 14.77 -6.51
CA PRO A 154 16.77 14.10 -5.32
C PRO A 154 16.04 14.54 -4.06
N ILE A 155 15.77 13.59 -3.16
CA ILE A 155 15.44 13.84 -1.76
C ILE A 155 16.73 13.78 -0.96
N LEU A 156 16.99 14.82 -0.16
CA LEU A 156 18.20 14.89 0.64
C LEU A 156 18.00 14.20 1.99
N ILE A 157 18.61 13.04 2.17
CA ILE A 157 18.67 12.37 3.48
C ILE A 157 20.02 12.73 4.11
N LYS A 158 19.99 13.50 5.20
CA LYS A 158 21.18 13.98 5.89
C LYS A 158 21.28 13.34 7.26
N VAL A 159 22.43 12.76 7.57
CA VAL A 159 22.77 12.38 8.93
C VAL A 159 23.25 13.64 9.64
N SER A 160 22.60 14.01 10.73
CA SER A 160 23.03 15.16 11.55
C SER A 160 24.38 14.82 12.20
N PRO A 161 25.43 15.65 12.00
CA PRO A 161 26.64 15.51 12.78
C PRO A 161 26.34 15.81 14.25
N ASP A 162 27.07 15.18 15.16
CA ASP A 162 27.03 15.55 16.58
C ASP A 162 27.39 17.03 16.72
N GLN A 163 26.42 17.89 17.02
CA GLN A 163 26.72 19.22 17.51
C GLN A 163 26.76 19.18 19.03
N PRO A 164 27.87 19.64 19.65
CA PRO A 164 27.84 19.93 21.07
C PRO A 164 26.80 21.02 21.32
N VAL A 165 26.03 20.88 22.38
CA VAL A 165 25.07 21.86 22.83
C VAL A 165 25.85 23.16 23.14
N GLY A 166 25.83 24.09 22.21
CA GLY A 166 26.46 25.38 22.29
C GLY A 166 25.43 26.47 22.00
N ASP A 167 25.30 27.39 22.89
CA ASP A 167 24.42 28.53 23.05
C ASP A 167 23.76 29.08 21.78
N ALA A 168 22.43 29.10 21.84
CA ALA A 168 21.57 29.77 20.87
C ALA A 168 21.64 31.30 21.05
N SER A 169 22.31 31.98 20.13
CA SER A 169 22.01 33.38 19.85
C SER A 169 22.26 33.67 18.38
N THR A 170 21.24 33.62 17.59
CA THR A 170 20.89 34.62 16.57
C THR A 170 19.55 34.23 15.88
N SER A 171 18.64 35.17 15.97
CA SER A 171 17.29 35.13 15.49
C SER A 171 17.19 35.00 13.96
N SER A 172 16.42 34.06 13.48
CA SER A 172 15.57 34.24 12.30
C SER A 172 14.26 33.51 12.56
N ASN A 173 13.16 34.26 12.52
CA ASN A 173 11.80 33.84 12.82
C ASN A 173 11.30 32.70 11.90
N VAL A 174 11.62 31.47 12.22
CA VAL A 174 10.81 30.34 11.84
C VAL A 174 9.98 30.01 13.07
N LYS A 175 8.71 30.40 13.04
CA LYS A 175 7.76 30.02 14.07
C LYS A 175 7.81 28.50 14.20
N GLN A 176 8.34 28.03 15.33
CA GLN A 176 8.09 26.67 15.79
C GLN A 176 6.57 26.46 15.73
N ALA A 177 6.10 25.69 14.77
CA ALA A 177 4.73 25.18 14.81
C ALA A 177 4.67 24.15 15.92
N SER A 178 4.70 24.61 17.18
CA SER A 178 4.20 23.85 18.31
C SER A 178 2.70 23.73 18.08
N LEU A 179 2.29 22.71 17.35
CA LEU A 179 0.89 22.28 17.33
C LEU A 179 0.58 21.87 18.77
N SER A 180 0.04 22.85 19.53
CA SER A 180 -0.53 22.62 20.86
C SER A 180 -1.41 21.38 20.78
N LYS A 181 -1.30 20.51 21.78
CA LYS A 181 -2.15 19.34 22.01
C LYS A 181 -3.62 19.76 21.97
N THR A 182 -4.19 19.89 20.77
CA THR A 182 -5.61 20.17 20.56
C THR A 182 -6.41 18.93 20.86
N LYS A 183 -7.45 19.12 21.64
CA LYS A 183 -8.34 18.09 22.19
C LYS A 183 -8.94 17.22 21.07
N ALA A 184 -9.15 15.95 21.38
CA ALA A 184 -9.62 14.86 20.50
C ALA A 184 -10.93 15.14 19.71
N THR A 185 -11.58 16.28 19.89
CA THR A 185 -12.83 16.68 19.23
C THR A 185 -12.66 17.25 17.81
N GLU A 186 -11.48 17.75 17.43
CA GLU A 186 -11.26 18.33 16.09
C GLU A 186 -10.89 17.32 15.00
N LYS A 187 -10.52 16.10 15.40
CA LYS A 187 -10.11 15.03 14.44
C LYS A 187 -11.20 14.56 13.49
N LYS A 188 -12.48 14.73 13.82
CA LYS A 188 -13.60 14.39 12.92
C LYS A 188 -13.74 15.36 11.73
N GLY A 189 -13.32 16.62 11.90
CA GLY A 189 -13.46 17.65 10.87
C GLY A 189 -12.47 17.51 9.71
N TRP A 190 -11.23 17.10 9.99
CA TRP A 190 -10.19 16.98 8.96
C TRP A 190 -10.46 15.82 7.97
N ARG A 191 -10.86 14.66 8.48
CA ARG A 191 -11.25 13.54 7.62
C ARG A 191 -12.45 13.86 6.74
N LYS A 192 -13.40 14.66 7.23
CA LYS A 192 -14.54 15.13 6.44
C LYS A 192 -14.10 16.08 5.32
N LYS A 193 -13.19 17.01 5.61
CA LYS A 193 -12.59 17.89 4.59
C LYS A 193 -11.74 17.13 3.57
N GLY A 194 -10.99 16.10 4.01
CA GLY A 194 -10.23 15.22 3.14
C GLY A 194 -11.11 14.39 2.21
N TRP A 195 -12.25 13.93 2.72
CA TRP A 195 -13.28 13.23 1.95
C TRP A 195 -13.85 14.08 0.82
N GLU A 196 -14.32 15.30 1.12
CA GLU A 196 -14.85 16.22 0.12
C GLU A 196 -13.84 16.52 -1.00
N LYS A 197 -12.56 16.65 -0.67
CA LYS A 197 -11.49 16.78 -1.66
C LYS A 197 -11.30 15.50 -2.50
N LEU A 198 -11.41 14.33 -1.89
CA LEU A 198 -11.23 13.05 -2.57
C LEU A 198 -12.42 12.74 -3.49
N GLU A 199 -13.64 13.06 -3.11
CA GLU A 199 -14.86 12.88 -3.91
C GLU A 199 -14.80 13.69 -5.22
N ASN A 200 -14.21 14.88 -5.19
CA ASN A 200 -13.98 15.69 -6.39
C ASN A 200 -12.95 15.07 -7.34
N ILE A 201 -12.00 14.27 -6.81
CA ILE A 201 -10.96 13.62 -7.59
C ILE A 201 -11.40 12.23 -8.07
N LEU A 202 -12.24 11.56 -7.30
CA LEU A 202 -12.77 10.21 -7.54
C LEU A 202 -14.31 10.24 -7.48
N PRO A 203 -14.98 10.82 -8.48
CA PRO A 203 -16.43 10.95 -8.48
C PRO A 203 -17.10 9.57 -8.43
N GLY A 204 -18.10 9.44 -7.57
CA GLY A 204 -18.84 8.19 -7.35
C GLY A 204 -18.22 7.21 -6.35
N LEU A 205 -17.15 7.61 -5.64
CA LEU A 205 -16.60 6.83 -4.53
C LEU A 205 -17.53 6.94 -3.32
N THR A 206 -17.94 5.81 -2.76
CA THR A 206 -18.76 5.79 -1.53
C THR A 206 -17.92 6.04 -0.28
N ALA A 207 -18.55 6.52 0.81
CA ALA A 207 -17.85 6.73 2.08
C ALA A 207 -17.19 5.46 2.61
N ASP A 208 -17.84 4.30 2.48
CA ASP A 208 -17.28 3.00 2.90
C ASP A 208 -16.08 2.58 2.05
N GLU A 209 -16.11 2.87 0.74
CA GLU A 209 -14.97 2.61 -0.16
C GLU A 209 -13.78 3.52 0.15
N ALA A 210 -14.02 4.80 0.47
CA ALA A 210 -12.96 5.73 0.87
C ALA A 210 -12.25 5.28 2.14
N TYR A 211 -12.96 4.79 3.13
CA TYR A 211 -12.34 4.26 4.35
C TYR A 211 -11.46 3.03 4.10
N SER A 212 -11.59 2.38 2.96
CA SER A 212 -10.76 1.23 2.57
C SER A 212 -9.46 1.63 1.86
N ILE A 213 -9.33 2.87 1.42
CA ILE A 213 -8.11 3.37 0.76
C ILE A 213 -7.09 3.76 1.85
N PRO A 214 -5.84 3.30 1.78
CA PRO A 214 -4.78 3.72 2.70
C PRO A 214 -4.57 5.24 2.67
N ARG A 215 -4.30 5.84 3.83
CA ARG A 215 -4.16 7.30 3.98
C ARG A 215 -3.04 7.90 3.13
N THR A 216 -1.90 7.23 3.08
CA THR A 216 -0.78 7.62 2.22
C THR A 216 -1.14 7.54 0.74
N ARG A 217 -2.01 6.61 0.36
CA ARG A 217 -2.56 6.49 -0.97
C ARG A 217 -3.50 7.65 -1.31
N GLU A 218 -4.34 8.08 -0.36
CA GLU A 218 -5.18 9.27 -0.53
C GLU A 218 -4.33 10.51 -0.82
N LEU A 219 -3.26 10.70 -0.04
CA LEU A 219 -2.31 11.79 -0.24
C LEU A 219 -1.66 11.72 -1.63
N LEU A 220 -1.18 10.53 -2.04
CA LEU A 220 -0.60 10.33 -3.37
C LEU A 220 -1.59 10.68 -4.49
N VAL A 221 -2.85 10.24 -4.40
CA VAL A 221 -3.88 10.52 -5.41
C VAL A 221 -4.14 12.02 -5.52
N ARG A 222 -4.20 12.74 -4.41
CA ARG A 222 -4.35 14.20 -4.40
C ARG A 222 -3.19 14.90 -5.10
N GLN A 223 -1.96 14.46 -4.83
CA GLN A 223 -0.77 15.03 -5.48
C GLN A 223 -0.74 14.69 -6.98
N MET A 224 -1.11 13.48 -7.37
CA MET A 224 -1.23 13.10 -8.79
C MET A 224 -2.31 13.92 -9.51
N SER A 225 -3.42 14.25 -8.84
CA SER A 225 -4.48 15.07 -9.43
C SER A 225 -3.98 16.47 -9.77
N ALA A 226 -3.20 17.08 -8.88
CA ALA A 226 -2.59 18.39 -9.12
C ALA A 226 -1.60 18.38 -10.31
N ARG A 227 -1.06 17.21 -10.68
CA ARG A 227 -0.06 16.99 -11.74
C ARG A 227 -0.51 15.90 -12.69
N SER A 228 -1.69 16.04 -13.28
CA SER A 228 -2.37 14.99 -14.06
C SER A 228 -1.60 14.45 -15.27
N GLN A 229 -0.63 15.22 -15.79
CA GLN A 229 0.24 14.83 -16.91
C GLN A 229 1.39 13.90 -16.47
N ASP A 230 1.73 13.90 -15.20
CA ASP A 230 2.82 13.07 -14.69
C ASP A 230 2.46 11.59 -14.68
N LYS A 231 3.46 10.77 -14.99
CA LYS A 231 3.35 9.30 -14.89
C LYS A 231 4.23 8.81 -13.77
N ILE A 232 3.61 8.11 -12.82
CA ILE A 232 4.28 7.55 -11.64
C ILE A 232 4.55 6.06 -11.86
N PRO A 233 5.74 5.54 -11.51
CA PRO A 233 6.03 4.12 -11.58
C PRO A 233 5.24 3.38 -10.49
N LEU A 234 4.25 2.64 -10.91
CA LEU A 234 3.38 1.86 -10.03
C LEU A 234 3.21 0.45 -10.58
N PRO A 235 3.39 -0.59 -9.77
CA PRO A 235 3.06 -1.94 -10.18
C PRO A 235 1.56 -2.06 -10.48
N ALA A 236 1.22 -2.43 -11.71
CA ALA A 236 -0.14 -2.67 -12.14
C ALA A 236 -0.38 -4.15 -12.42
N LEU A 237 -1.56 -4.63 -12.06
CA LEU A 237 -1.97 -6.00 -12.36
C LEU A 237 -2.15 -6.15 -13.87
N GLN A 238 -1.70 -7.28 -14.39
CA GLN A 238 -1.91 -7.68 -15.79
C GLN A 238 -2.40 -9.12 -15.85
N VAL A 239 -3.09 -9.44 -16.94
CA VAL A 239 -3.64 -10.77 -17.22
C VAL A 239 -3.00 -11.31 -18.47
N LYS A 240 -2.60 -12.58 -18.46
CA LYS A 240 -2.12 -13.35 -19.61
C LYS A 240 -3.28 -14.11 -20.27
N ASP A 241 -3.08 -14.58 -21.48
CA ASP A 241 -4.09 -15.30 -22.31
C ASP A 241 -4.61 -16.59 -21.65
N ALA A 242 -3.87 -17.17 -20.71
CA ALA A 242 -4.30 -18.33 -19.93
C ALA A 242 -5.46 -18.07 -18.96
N CYS A 243 -6.01 -16.86 -18.91
CA CYS A 243 -7.11 -16.52 -18.02
C CYS A 243 -8.40 -17.25 -18.42
N THR A 244 -8.98 -18.00 -17.49
CA THR A 244 -10.24 -18.75 -17.67
C THR A 244 -11.48 -17.95 -17.23
N SER A 245 -11.37 -16.67 -16.96
CA SER A 245 -12.47 -15.80 -16.49
C SER A 245 -13.26 -16.35 -15.29
N CYS A 246 -12.69 -17.24 -14.51
CA CYS A 246 -13.37 -17.93 -13.40
C CYS A 246 -13.84 -17.02 -12.26
N GLY A 247 -13.35 -15.77 -12.19
CA GLY A 247 -13.75 -14.79 -11.17
C GLY A 247 -13.17 -15.01 -9.76
N VAL A 248 -12.36 -16.05 -9.52
CA VAL A 248 -11.77 -16.33 -8.19
C VAL A 248 -10.93 -15.15 -7.69
N CYS A 249 -10.19 -14.48 -8.59
CA CYS A 249 -9.40 -13.29 -8.26
C CYS A 249 -10.27 -12.12 -7.75
N VAL A 250 -11.48 -11.96 -8.29
CA VAL A 250 -12.47 -10.97 -7.86
C VAL A 250 -12.99 -11.34 -6.46
N ALA A 251 -13.39 -12.60 -6.28
CA ALA A 251 -13.96 -13.09 -5.02
C ALA A 251 -12.98 -12.97 -3.84
N ILE A 252 -11.66 -13.17 -4.07
CA ILE A 252 -10.63 -13.14 -3.02
C ILE A 252 -10.10 -11.74 -2.71
N CYS A 253 -10.37 -10.74 -3.55
CA CYS A 253 -9.81 -9.41 -3.39
C CYS A 253 -10.34 -8.71 -2.12
N PRO A 254 -9.50 -8.43 -1.10
CA PRO A 254 -9.97 -7.83 0.16
C PRO A 254 -10.32 -6.34 0.02
N GLN A 255 -9.90 -5.69 -1.06
CA GLN A 255 -10.12 -4.27 -1.32
C GLN A 255 -11.14 -4.03 -2.44
N ALA A 256 -11.78 -5.09 -2.95
CA ALA A 256 -12.69 -5.01 -4.09
C ALA A 256 -12.08 -4.26 -5.31
N ALA A 257 -10.74 -4.32 -5.45
CA ALA A 257 -10.02 -3.71 -6.57
C ALA A 257 -10.23 -4.43 -7.90
N LEU A 258 -10.84 -5.59 -7.88
CA LEU A 258 -11.23 -6.37 -9.05
C LEU A 258 -12.74 -6.56 -9.03
N THR A 259 -13.38 -6.29 -10.15
CA THR A 259 -14.82 -6.50 -10.35
C THR A 259 -15.05 -7.32 -11.62
N LYS A 260 -16.12 -8.11 -11.61
CA LYS A 260 -16.59 -8.90 -12.74
C LYS A 260 -17.85 -8.24 -13.27
N LYS A 261 -17.89 -7.94 -14.55
CA LYS A 261 -19.08 -7.44 -15.26
C LYS A 261 -19.48 -8.44 -16.31
N GLU A 262 -20.75 -8.80 -16.32
CA GLU A 262 -21.39 -9.63 -17.34
C GLU A 262 -22.29 -8.74 -18.19
N ASP A 263 -22.14 -8.79 -19.50
CA ASP A 263 -22.91 -8.01 -20.45
C ASP A 263 -23.29 -8.90 -21.64
N GLY A 264 -24.48 -9.49 -21.59
CA GLY A 264 -24.93 -10.50 -22.53
C GLY A 264 -23.95 -11.69 -22.56
N ASP A 265 -23.38 -11.95 -23.71
CA ASP A 265 -22.43 -13.03 -23.93
C ASP A 265 -20.97 -12.66 -23.61
N GLU A 266 -20.71 -11.47 -23.09
CA GLU A 266 -19.37 -11.05 -22.72
C GLU A 266 -19.18 -11.00 -21.21
N LEU A 267 -18.01 -11.45 -20.76
CA LEU A 267 -17.53 -11.31 -19.39
C LEU A 267 -16.29 -10.44 -19.34
N SER A 268 -16.30 -9.41 -18.52
CA SER A 268 -15.17 -8.50 -18.32
C SER A 268 -14.65 -8.57 -16.88
N ILE A 269 -13.31 -8.62 -16.75
CA ILE A 269 -12.63 -8.41 -15.46
C ILE A 269 -12.04 -7.02 -15.49
N ILE A 270 -12.50 -6.18 -14.56
CA ILE A 270 -12.13 -4.77 -14.43
C ILE A 270 -11.25 -4.60 -13.20
N TYR A 271 -10.23 -3.77 -13.30
CA TYR A 271 -9.26 -3.47 -12.25
C TYR A 271 -9.22 -1.98 -11.94
N GLU A 272 -9.26 -1.65 -10.64
CA GLU A 272 -9.13 -0.30 -10.11
C GLU A 272 -7.80 -0.19 -9.34
N PRO A 273 -6.73 0.35 -9.96
CA PRO A 273 -5.38 0.37 -9.38
C PRO A 273 -5.30 1.05 -8.01
N TYR A 274 -6.01 2.17 -7.82
CA TYR A 274 -5.98 2.94 -6.58
C TYR A 274 -6.54 2.20 -5.36
N LYS A 275 -7.44 1.23 -5.57
CA LYS A 275 -7.94 0.32 -4.53
C LYS A 275 -6.96 -0.82 -4.22
N CYS A 276 -6.08 -1.15 -5.16
CA CYS A 276 -5.21 -2.32 -5.04
C CYS A 276 -4.04 -2.09 -4.09
N VAL A 277 -3.98 -2.83 -3.00
CA VAL A 277 -2.90 -2.80 -2.01
C VAL A 277 -1.80 -3.83 -2.28
N ARG A 278 -1.74 -4.38 -3.47
CA ARG A 278 -0.69 -5.30 -3.95
C ARG A 278 -0.44 -6.51 -3.04
N CYS A 279 -1.46 -6.99 -2.32
CA CYS A 279 -1.35 -8.12 -1.40
C CYS A 279 -1.10 -9.47 -2.08
N ARG A 280 -1.09 -9.53 -3.41
CA ARG A 280 -0.84 -10.70 -4.28
C ARG A 280 -1.78 -11.90 -4.07
N ARG A 281 -2.85 -11.80 -3.28
CA ARG A 281 -3.79 -12.91 -3.07
C ARG A 281 -4.40 -13.41 -4.37
N CYS A 282 -4.80 -12.49 -5.27
CA CYS A 282 -5.32 -12.82 -6.59
C CYS A 282 -4.30 -13.54 -7.47
N VAL A 283 -3.03 -13.16 -7.40
CA VAL A 283 -1.93 -13.81 -8.13
C VAL A 283 -1.68 -15.21 -7.59
N ASN A 284 -1.60 -15.34 -6.26
CA ASN A 284 -1.28 -16.60 -5.60
C ASN A 284 -2.38 -17.68 -5.75
N ILE A 285 -3.66 -17.26 -5.84
CA ILE A 285 -4.81 -18.18 -5.98
C ILE A 285 -5.09 -18.54 -7.44
N CYS A 286 -4.53 -17.81 -8.40
CA CYS A 286 -4.79 -18.02 -9.80
C CYS A 286 -4.21 -19.36 -10.28
N ASN A 287 -5.07 -20.36 -10.48
CA ASN A 287 -4.64 -21.71 -10.86
C ASN A 287 -3.91 -21.72 -12.21
N PRO A 288 -4.43 -21.08 -13.30
CA PRO A 288 -3.70 -21.01 -14.57
C PRO A 288 -2.50 -20.05 -14.54
N LYS A 289 -2.18 -19.43 -13.37
CA LYS A 289 -1.10 -18.44 -13.20
C LYS A 289 -1.15 -17.31 -14.24
N ALA A 290 -2.36 -16.93 -14.60
CA ALA A 290 -2.61 -15.90 -15.60
C ALA A 290 -2.42 -14.47 -15.08
N LEU A 291 -2.30 -14.27 -13.75
CA LEU A 291 -2.18 -12.95 -13.14
C LEU A 291 -0.76 -12.70 -12.65
N ASP A 292 -0.25 -11.50 -12.90
CA ASP A 292 0.98 -11.00 -12.30
C ASP A 292 1.00 -9.47 -12.26
N PHE A 293 1.94 -8.89 -11.51
CA PHE A 293 2.19 -7.47 -11.50
C PHE A 293 3.33 -7.11 -12.44
N ALA A 294 3.11 -6.08 -13.26
CA ALA A 294 4.15 -5.48 -14.08
C ALA A 294 4.45 -4.06 -13.61
N LYS A 295 5.71 -3.66 -13.71
CA LYS A 295 6.11 -2.27 -13.50
C LYS A 295 5.56 -1.43 -14.65
N LYS A 296 4.70 -0.46 -14.35
CA LYS A 296 4.09 0.45 -15.33
C LYS A 296 4.15 1.88 -14.81
N LYS A 297 4.32 2.83 -15.73
CA LYS A 297 4.15 4.26 -15.42
C LYS A 297 2.69 4.62 -15.64
N LEU A 298 1.97 4.93 -14.58
CA LEU A 298 0.54 5.27 -14.61
C LEU A 298 0.35 6.78 -14.45
N SER A 299 -0.46 7.40 -15.32
CA SER A 299 -0.97 8.75 -15.09
C SER A 299 -2.09 8.72 -14.05
N HIS A 300 -2.46 9.89 -13.52
CA HIS A 300 -3.60 10.04 -12.60
C HIS A 300 -4.85 9.31 -13.13
N ARG A 301 -5.25 9.58 -14.38
CA ARG A 301 -6.43 8.98 -15.01
C ARG A 301 -6.39 7.44 -15.02
N HIS A 302 -5.22 6.85 -15.28
CA HIS A 302 -5.08 5.38 -15.31
C HIS A 302 -5.03 4.80 -13.89
N PHE A 303 -4.46 5.53 -12.94
CA PHE A 303 -4.37 5.08 -11.56
C PHE A 303 -5.72 5.11 -10.84
N THR A 304 -6.51 6.16 -11.05
CA THR A 304 -7.83 6.36 -10.42
C THR A 304 -8.99 5.79 -11.24
N GLY A 305 -8.73 5.41 -12.49
CA GLY A 305 -9.74 4.88 -13.41
C GLY A 305 -9.95 3.37 -13.29
N LYS A 306 -10.77 2.88 -14.20
CA LYS A 306 -11.08 1.45 -14.39
C LYS A 306 -10.33 0.92 -15.59
N ILE A 307 -9.54 -0.13 -15.40
CA ILE A 307 -8.76 -0.79 -16.44
C ILE A 307 -9.42 -2.12 -16.78
N LEU A 308 -9.79 -2.31 -18.03
CA LEU A 308 -10.22 -3.61 -18.53
C LEU A 308 -9.00 -4.53 -18.60
N LEU A 309 -8.98 -5.57 -17.76
CA LEU A 309 -7.90 -6.57 -17.75
C LEU A 309 -8.13 -7.71 -18.73
N HIS A 310 -9.37 -8.17 -18.83
CA HIS A 310 -9.71 -9.34 -19.62
C HIS A 310 -11.15 -9.26 -20.10
N LYS A 311 -11.37 -9.71 -21.35
CA LYS A 311 -12.68 -10.01 -21.93
C LYS A 311 -12.70 -11.46 -22.33
N GLY A 312 -13.75 -12.18 -21.94
CA GLY A 312 -14.01 -13.55 -22.35
C GLY A 312 -15.38 -13.70 -22.99
N SER A 313 -15.50 -14.63 -23.94
CA SER A 313 -16.80 -15.03 -24.49
C SER A 313 -17.24 -16.36 -23.87
N PRO A 314 -18.55 -16.60 -23.69
CA PRO A 314 -19.03 -17.85 -23.13
C PRO A 314 -18.70 -19.02 -24.05
N LYS A 315 -18.07 -20.04 -23.49
CA LYS A 315 -17.86 -21.34 -24.10
C LYS A 315 -18.43 -22.40 -23.16
N HIS A 316 -18.60 -23.61 -23.63
CA HIS A 316 -19.03 -24.70 -22.78
C HIS A 316 -17.86 -25.65 -22.51
N CYS A 317 -17.70 -26.05 -21.26
CA CYS A 317 -16.71 -27.04 -20.89
C CYS A 317 -16.94 -28.35 -21.68
N VAL A 318 -15.93 -28.77 -22.45
CA VAL A 318 -16.04 -30.00 -23.26
C VAL A 318 -16.27 -31.26 -22.43
N ARG A 319 -16.02 -31.21 -21.11
CA ARG A 319 -16.15 -32.36 -20.20
C ARG A 319 -17.48 -32.44 -19.46
N CYS A 320 -18.00 -31.30 -18.99
CA CYS A 320 -19.23 -31.30 -18.18
C CYS A 320 -20.33 -30.36 -18.69
N GLY A 321 -20.13 -29.70 -19.83
CA GLY A 321 -21.11 -28.79 -20.43
C GLY A 321 -21.31 -27.48 -19.70
N LYS A 322 -20.63 -27.24 -18.55
CA LYS A 322 -20.77 -26.00 -17.78
C LYS A 322 -20.22 -24.80 -18.56
N GLN A 323 -20.94 -23.70 -18.57
CA GLN A 323 -20.53 -22.47 -19.22
C GLN A 323 -19.20 -21.97 -18.63
N VAL A 324 -18.26 -21.61 -19.50
CA VAL A 324 -16.95 -21.01 -19.17
C VAL A 324 -16.68 -19.83 -20.09
N PHE A 325 -16.08 -18.78 -19.53
CA PHE A 325 -15.71 -17.58 -20.27
C PHE A 325 -14.19 -17.61 -20.48
N ASP A 326 -13.74 -18.37 -21.46
CA ASP A 326 -12.35 -18.75 -21.65
C ASP A 326 -11.95 -18.69 -23.12
N ASN A 327 -10.73 -18.25 -23.37
CA ASN A 327 -10.12 -18.22 -24.69
C ASN A 327 -9.19 -19.42 -24.95
N THR A 328 -9.07 -20.36 -23.99
CA THR A 328 -8.26 -21.58 -24.19
C THR A 328 -8.98 -22.63 -25.02
N GLU A 329 -8.21 -23.44 -25.75
CA GLU A 329 -8.69 -24.57 -26.56
C GLU A 329 -8.00 -25.86 -26.05
N PRO A 330 -8.77 -26.90 -25.68
CA PRO A 330 -10.22 -26.95 -25.55
C PRO A 330 -10.74 -26.24 -24.29
N PRO A 331 -11.96 -25.68 -24.27
CA PRO A 331 -12.48 -24.98 -23.12
C PRO A 331 -12.80 -25.95 -21.98
N LEU A 332 -12.19 -25.74 -20.80
CA LEU A 332 -12.39 -26.52 -19.60
C LEU A 332 -12.77 -25.63 -18.42
N CYS A 333 -13.81 -25.99 -17.66
CA CYS A 333 -14.07 -25.29 -16.39
C CYS A 333 -12.98 -25.64 -15.36
N ILE A 334 -12.85 -24.77 -14.34
CA ILE A 334 -11.77 -24.89 -13.35
C ILE A 334 -11.77 -26.26 -12.64
N ALA A 335 -12.95 -26.83 -12.34
CA ALA A 335 -13.08 -28.13 -11.70
C ALA A 335 -12.59 -29.28 -12.61
N CYS A 336 -12.89 -29.20 -13.92
CA CYS A 336 -12.44 -30.22 -14.86
C CYS A 336 -10.97 -30.08 -15.23
N ALA A 337 -10.44 -28.86 -15.23
CA ALA A 337 -9.01 -28.61 -15.44
C ALA A 337 -8.17 -29.13 -14.26
N SER A 338 -8.65 -28.91 -13.02
CA SER A 338 -7.97 -29.40 -11.81
C SER A 338 -7.96 -30.94 -11.69
N SER A 339 -9.02 -31.62 -12.15
CA SER A 339 -9.08 -33.09 -12.12
C SER A 339 -8.19 -33.78 -13.16
N HIS A 340 -7.55 -33.01 -14.04
CA HIS A 340 -6.62 -33.57 -15.04
C HIS A 340 -5.19 -33.74 -14.50
N SER A 341 -4.85 -33.13 -13.36
CA SER A 341 -3.55 -33.30 -12.71
C SER A 341 -3.42 -34.60 -11.92
N ASP A 342 -4.54 -35.26 -11.60
CA ASP A 342 -4.54 -36.45 -10.73
C ASP A 342 -4.63 -37.80 -11.51
N SER A 343 -4.74 -37.77 -12.84
CA SER A 343 -4.93 -38.98 -13.65
C SER A 343 -3.68 -39.49 -14.37
N ILE A 344 -2.47 -39.11 -13.92
CA ILE A 344 -1.24 -39.81 -14.32
C ILE A 344 -0.84 -40.75 -13.18
N ILE A 345 -1.67 -41.75 -12.92
CA ILE A 345 -1.28 -42.92 -12.11
C ILE A 345 -1.42 -44.16 -12.99
N SER A 346 -0.25 -44.61 -13.45
CA SER A 346 0.22 -45.96 -13.80
C SER A 346 -0.64 -46.85 -14.73
N PRO A 347 -0.05 -47.38 -15.82
CA PRO A 347 -0.62 -48.53 -16.50
C PRO A 347 -0.50 -49.76 -15.60
N LYS A 348 -1.63 -50.41 -15.33
CA LYS A 348 -1.65 -51.74 -14.74
C LYS A 348 -0.87 -52.68 -15.65
N THR A 349 0.27 -53.17 -15.20
CA THR A 349 0.92 -54.33 -15.79
C THR A 349 0.03 -55.54 -15.55
N GLU A 350 -0.66 -55.97 -16.58
CA GLU A 350 -1.25 -57.33 -16.61
C GLU A 350 -0.11 -58.35 -16.68
N LYS A 351 0.02 -59.11 -15.59
CA LYS A 351 0.82 -60.33 -15.58
C LYS A 351 -0.03 -61.44 -16.16
N HIS A 352 0.27 -61.89 -17.38
CA HIS A 352 -0.06 -63.20 -17.79
C HIS A 352 0.87 -64.20 -17.14
N GLY A 353 0.34 -65.12 -16.34
CA GLY A 353 0.97 -66.36 -15.91
C GLY A 353 0.46 -67.53 -16.70
#